data_b7f4e6e677792260b1cbc17dd1b0e057
#
_entry.id   b7f4e6e677792260b1cbc17dd1b0e057
#
_cell.length_a   1.000
_cell.length_b   1.000
_cell.length_c   1.000
_cell.angle_alpha   90.00
_cell.angle_beta   90.00
_cell.angle_gamma   90.00
#
_symmetry.space_group_name_H-M   'P 1'
#
loop_
_entity.id
_entity.type
_entity.pdbx_description
1 polymer ?
#
loop_
_entity_poly.entity_id
_entity_poly.type
_entity_poly.pdbx_seq_one_letter_code
_entity_poly.pdbx_strand_id
1 'polypeptide(L)'
;MKSIDPKSVIIGVLSTVLVFVLIGATNGPQNLGDLVVHSITVQNSQGKECVWIGSNPSGHGYLYASNANGERTAFLGADVLGSGQVTTSNANGKMTAYIGTGSHKNGIIRTSSSDGKETVYLGTDDANNGIITTSNSNGQKIVNLGTNRKGEGFLRIAKNGTIHTLNDKGKMTAQIGTSESGTGVFNSFDVNGKLTTFLGSDESLGGSFRAFNNKESEIAYFGTSQGGFGFLKTSNNLGEVTGYFGTNKQQDGVIGLYDRKGDEGWAQSGKK
;
A
#
# COMPACT_ATOMS: atom_id res chain seq x y z
N MET A 1 7.67 -40.56 -85.18
CA MET A 1 7.59 -39.95 -83.84
C MET A 1 8.58 -38.78 -83.83
N LYS A 2 8.11 -37.50 -83.64
CA LYS A 2 9.03 -36.38 -83.42
C LYS A 2 9.68 -36.54 -82.03
N SER A 3 10.99 -36.55 -81.99
CA SER A 3 11.72 -36.59 -80.67
C SER A 3 11.46 -35.27 -79.94
N ILE A 4 11.08 -35.37 -78.71
CA ILE A 4 10.93 -34.20 -77.83
C ILE A 4 12.32 -33.62 -77.63
N ASP A 5 12.53 -32.37 -77.96
CA ASP A 5 13.81 -31.69 -77.67
C ASP A 5 14.04 -31.51 -76.16
N PRO A 6 15.13 -32.11 -75.61
CA PRO A 6 15.40 -32.06 -74.19
C PRO A 6 15.53 -30.62 -73.65
N LYS A 7 15.97 -29.67 -74.52
CA LYS A 7 16.09 -28.26 -74.10
C LYS A 7 14.72 -27.61 -73.84
N SER A 8 13.72 -27.94 -74.67
CA SER A 8 12.35 -27.48 -74.54
C SER A 8 11.71 -28.00 -73.23
N VAL A 9 12.01 -29.24 -72.87
CA VAL A 9 11.53 -29.83 -71.59
C VAL A 9 12.15 -29.13 -70.39
N ILE A 10 13.47 -28.89 -70.40
CA ILE A 10 14.19 -28.17 -69.35
C ILE A 10 13.66 -26.75 -69.19
N ILE A 11 13.48 -26.01 -70.30
CA ILE A 11 12.91 -24.66 -70.27
C ILE A 11 11.48 -24.66 -69.71
N GLY A 12 10.67 -25.64 -70.06
CA GLY A 12 9.32 -25.80 -69.53
C GLY A 12 9.28 -26.02 -68.03
N VAL A 13 10.13 -26.92 -67.51
CA VAL A 13 10.24 -27.22 -66.09
C VAL A 13 10.76 -26.02 -65.30
N LEU A 14 11.82 -25.35 -65.80
CA LEU A 14 12.37 -24.16 -65.15
C LEU A 14 11.36 -22.99 -65.14
N SER A 15 10.61 -22.78 -66.24
CA SER A 15 9.56 -21.76 -66.26
C SER A 15 8.44 -22.06 -65.31
N THR A 16 8.02 -23.32 -65.16
CA THR A 16 6.99 -23.75 -64.20
C THR A 16 7.46 -23.53 -62.75
N VAL A 17 8.70 -23.95 -62.43
CA VAL A 17 9.28 -23.73 -61.13
C VAL A 17 9.40 -22.23 -60.79
N LEU A 18 9.83 -21.42 -61.78
CA LEU A 18 9.94 -19.98 -61.59
C LEU A 18 8.56 -19.33 -61.35
N VAL A 19 7.52 -19.77 -62.02
CA VAL A 19 6.15 -19.30 -61.79
C VAL A 19 5.69 -19.65 -60.37
N PHE A 20 5.92 -20.88 -59.91
CA PHE A 20 5.58 -21.26 -58.51
C PHE A 20 6.36 -20.47 -57.47
N VAL A 21 7.66 -20.22 -57.73
CA VAL A 21 8.48 -19.39 -56.85
C VAL A 21 8.00 -17.94 -56.83
N LEU A 22 7.65 -17.36 -57.99
CA LEU A 22 7.12 -16.00 -58.09
C LEU A 22 5.75 -15.88 -57.44
N ILE A 23 4.83 -16.85 -57.64
CA ILE A 23 3.53 -16.86 -56.98
C ILE A 23 3.71 -16.99 -55.45
N GLY A 24 4.66 -17.80 -54.98
CA GLY A 24 5.00 -17.91 -53.56
C GLY A 24 5.61 -16.63 -52.98
N ALA A 25 6.39 -15.88 -53.79
CA ALA A 25 7.06 -14.67 -53.36
C ALA A 25 6.18 -13.38 -53.39
N THR A 26 5.05 -13.41 -54.15
CA THR A 26 4.13 -12.27 -54.29
C THR A 26 3.00 -12.27 -53.27
N ASN A 27 2.93 -13.24 -52.37
CA ASN A 27 2.00 -13.20 -51.28
C ASN A 27 2.46 -12.14 -50.27
N GLY A 28 1.92 -10.91 -50.41
CA GLY A 28 1.94 -9.88 -49.37
C GLY A 28 1.37 -10.42 -48.07
N PRO A 29 1.33 -9.66 -46.98
CA PRO A 29 0.83 -10.15 -45.70
C PRO A 29 -0.55 -10.77 -45.91
N GLN A 30 -0.60 -12.10 -45.83
CA GLN A 30 -1.87 -12.83 -46.00
C GLN A 30 -2.70 -12.55 -44.74
N ASN A 31 -3.88 -11.98 -44.93
CA ASN A 31 -4.90 -12.05 -43.92
C ASN A 31 -5.34 -13.53 -43.81
N LEU A 32 -4.74 -14.22 -42.84
CA LEU A 32 -4.98 -15.66 -42.61
C LEU A 32 -6.37 -15.93 -42.02
N GLY A 33 -7.19 -14.90 -41.76
CA GLY A 33 -8.47 -15.06 -41.05
C GLY A 33 -8.26 -15.60 -39.66
N ASP A 34 -9.09 -16.54 -39.21
CA ASP A 34 -8.95 -17.20 -37.95
C ASP A 34 -7.81 -18.23 -38.00
N LEU A 35 -6.81 -18.07 -37.12
CA LEU A 35 -5.71 -19.01 -36.97
C LEU A 35 -6.06 -20.04 -35.89
N VAL A 36 -6.30 -21.29 -36.26
CA VAL A 36 -6.53 -22.40 -35.33
C VAL A 36 -5.24 -23.21 -35.16
N VAL A 37 -4.59 -23.09 -34.04
CA VAL A 37 -3.31 -23.74 -33.74
C VAL A 37 -3.31 -24.28 -32.30
N HIS A 38 -2.45 -25.28 -31.99
CA HIS A 38 -2.28 -25.79 -30.63
C HIS A 38 -1.44 -24.83 -29.77
N SER A 39 -0.48 -24.13 -30.38
CA SER A 39 0.36 -23.16 -29.68
C SER A 39 1.00 -22.18 -30.67
N ILE A 40 1.41 -21.02 -30.15
CA ILE A 40 2.21 -20.02 -30.86
C ILE A 40 3.46 -19.77 -30.03
N THR A 41 4.62 -19.94 -30.68
CA THR A 41 5.92 -19.58 -30.09
C THR A 41 6.54 -18.44 -30.87
N VAL A 42 6.89 -17.36 -30.19
CA VAL A 42 7.65 -16.25 -30.76
C VAL A 42 9.09 -16.36 -30.28
N GLN A 43 10.04 -16.32 -31.22
CA GLN A 43 11.46 -16.36 -30.93
C GLN A 43 12.14 -15.03 -31.26
N ASN A 44 13.16 -14.67 -30.50
CA ASN A 44 14.01 -13.55 -30.83
C ASN A 44 14.98 -13.89 -31.98
N SER A 45 15.79 -12.92 -32.44
CA SER A 45 16.79 -13.10 -33.51
C SER A 45 17.86 -14.16 -33.23
N GLN A 46 17.99 -14.62 -31.98
CA GLN A 46 18.90 -15.68 -31.54
C GLN A 46 18.21 -17.05 -31.47
N GLY A 47 16.94 -17.18 -31.88
CA GLY A 47 16.17 -18.40 -31.83
C GLY A 47 15.66 -18.76 -30.42
N LYS A 48 15.77 -17.85 -29.45
CA LYS A 48 15.32 -18.09 -28.09
C LYS A 48 13.84 -17.70 -27.95
N GLU A 49 13.04 -18.57 -27.31
CA GLU A 49 11.63 -18.30 -27.06
C GLU A 49 11.46 -17.09 -26.14
N CYS A 50 10.67 -16.11 -26.59
CA CYS A 50 10.36 -14.89 -25.83
C CYS A 50 8.86 -14.71 -25.54
N VAL A 51 7.96 -15.35 -26.31
CA VAL A 51 6.51 -15.43 -26.02
C VAL A 51 6.01 -16.82 -26.36
N TRP A 52 5.14 -17.34 -25.53
CA TRP A 52 4.40 -18.58 -25.78
C TRP A 52 2.91 -18.39 -25.48
N ILE A 53 2.05 -18.92 -26.35
CA ILE A 53 0.60 -18.95 -26.19
C ILE A 53 0.14 -20.38 -26.46
N GLY A 54 -0.66 -20.97 -25.57
CA GLY A 54 -1.16 -22.33 -25.72
C GLY A 54 -1.86 -22.85 -24.49
N SER A 55 -1.88 -24.17 -24.30
CA SER A 55 -2.47 -24.80 -23.14
C SER A 55 -1.45 -25.65 -22.35
N ASN A 56 -1.66 -25.76 -21.04
CA ASN A 56 -0.89 -26.69 -20.20
C ASN A 56 -1.37 -28.14 -20.42
N PRO A 57 -0.69 -29.16 -19.87
CA PRO A 57 -1.10 -30.57 -19.99
C PRO A 57 -2.51 -30.89 -19.45
N SER A 58 -3.05 -30.03 -18.58
CA SER A 58 -4.43 -30.12 -18.06
C SER A 58 -5.45 -29.43 -18.97
N GLY A 59 -5.04 -28.90 -20.15
CA GLY A 59 -5.92 -28.24 -21.11
C GLY A 59 -6.23 -26.76 -20.81
N HIS A 60 -5.62 -26.15 -19.78
CA HIS A 60 -5.87 -24.75 -19.43
C HIS A 60 -5.00 -23.80 -20.28
N GLY A 61 -5.62 -22.78 -20.88
CA GLY A 61 -4.95 -21.79 -21.72
C GLY A 61 -4.14 -20.77 -20.93
N TYR A 62 -2.96 -20.40 -21.47
CA TYR A 62 -2.15 -19.31 -20.94
C TYR A 62 -1.22 -18.69 -21.98
N LEU A 63 -0.72 -17.50 -21.67
CA LEU A 63 0.31 -16.78 -22.35
C LEU A 63 1.42 -16.41 -21.37
N TYR A 64 2.67 -16.49 -21.80
CA TYR A 64 3.77 -15.89 -21.05
C TYR A 64 4.75 -15.18 -21.99
N ALA A 65 5.46 -14.21 -21.41
CA ALA A 65 6.61 -13.58 -22.02
C ALA A 65 7.84 -13.79 -21.15
N SER A 66 8.99 -13.98 -21.79
CA SER A 66 10.29 -14.19 -21.14
C SER A 66 11.27 -13.10 -21.55
N ASN A 67 12.21 -12.76 -20.67
CA ASN A 67 13.34 -11.90 -21.00
C ASN A 67 14.42 -12.63 -21.82
N ALA A 68 15.47 -11.91 -22.21
CA ALA A 68 16.58 -12.48 -22.97
C ALA A 68 17.31 -13.63 -22.25
N ASN A 69 17.23 -13.71 -20.93
CA ASN A 69 17.82 -14.80 -20.12
C ASN A 69 16.93 -16.06 -20.08
N GLY A 70 15.65 -15.95 -20.54
CA GLY A 70 14.66 -17.02 -20.48
C GLY A 70 13.83 -17.04 -19.21
N GLU A 71 13.98 -16.03 -18.33
CA GLU A 71 13.13 -15.87 -17.16
C GLU A 71 11.76 -15.35 -17.57
N ARG A 72 10.69 -15.98 -17.09
CA ARG A 72 9.32 -15.50 -17.32
C ARG A 72 9.09 -14.20 -16.58
N THR A 73 8.78 -13.14 -17.33
CA THR A 73 8.55 -11.81 -16.79
C THR A 73 7.08 -11.41 -16.77
N ALA A 74 6.23 -12.04 -17.59
CA ALA A 74 4.79 -11.86 -17.58
C ALA A 74 4.08 -13.20 -17.84
N PHE A 75 2.95 -13.41 -17.17
CA PHE A 75 2.06 -14.54 -17.37
C PHE A 75 0.60 -14.09 -17.29
N LEU A 76 -0.24 -14.58 -18.19
CA LEU A 76 -1.70 -14.42 -18.21
C LEU A 76 -2.32 -15.77 -18.53
N GLY A 77 -3.19 -16.28 -17.71
CA GLY A 77 -3.89 -17.52 -17.99
C GLY A 77 -4.42 -18.23 -16.76
N ALA A 78 -4.70 -19.51 -16.91
CA ALA A 78 -5.14 -20.34 -15.80
C ALA A 78 -3.96 -21.11 -15.18
N ASP A 79 -4.02 -21.28 -13.86
CA ASP A 79 -3.11 -22.16 -13.12
C ASP A 79 -3.44 -23.65 -13.34
N VAL A 80 -2.75 -24.53 -12.64
CA VAL A 80 -2.95 -25.98 -12.73
C VAL A 80 -4.32 -26.44 -12.21
N LEU A 81 -5.00 -25.59 -11.45
CA LEU A 81 -6.36 -25.82 -10.92
C LEU A 81 -7.46 -25.18 -11.77
N GLY A 82 -7.09 -24.51 -12.87
CA GLY A 82 -8.01 -23.82 -13.76
C GLY A 82 -8.38 -22.38 -13.31
N SER A 83 -7.74 -21.87 -12.27
CA SER A 83 -8.01 -20.52 -11.77
C SER A 83 -7.24 -19.47 -12.56
N GLY A 84 -7.92 -18.38 -12.95
CA GLY A 84 -7.32 -17.29 -13.73
C GLY A 84 -6.33 -16.46 -12.93
N GLN A 85 -5.22 -16.09 -13.57
CA GLN A 85 -4.21 -15.21 -12.95
C GLN A 85 -3.45 -14.38 -13.99
N VAL A 86 -2.98 -13.22 -13.53
CA VAL A 86 -1.98 -12.38 -14.18
C VAL A 86 -0.82 -12.22 -13.22
N THR A 87 0.41 -12.48 -13.68
CA THR A 87 1.60 -12.25 -12.88
C THR A 87 2.65 -11.49 -13.65
N THR A 88 3.44 -10.69 -12.93
CA THR A 88 4.68 -10.14 -13.43
C THR A 88 5.83 -10.55 -12.53
N SER A 89 7.02 -10.70 -13.11
CA SER A 89 8.25 -11.01 -12.38
C SER A 89 9.36 -10.04 -12.80
N ASN A 90 10.32 -9.82 -11.92
CA ASN A 90 11.51 -9.07 -12.27
C ASN A 90 12.47 -9.89 -13.15
N ALA A 91 13.59 -9.30 -13.57
CA ALA A 91 14.58 -9.93 -14.45
C ALA A 91 15.21 -11.21 -13.85
N ASN A 92 15.11 -11.43 -12.55
CA ASN A 92 15.62 -12.59 -11.83
C ASN A 92 14.55 -13.67 -11.58
N GLY A 93 13.36 -13.55 -12.23
CA GLY A 93 12.25 -14.49 -12.08
C GLY A 93 11.46 -14.36 -10.76
N LYS A 94 11.76 -13.37 -9.91
CA LYS A 94 10.99 -13.13 -8.68
C LYS A 94 9.69 -12.41 -9.01
N MET A 95 8.55 -12.99 -8.60
CA MET A 95 7.21 -12.39 -8.80
C MET A 95 7.11 -11.03 -8.11
N THR A 96 6.70 -10.01 -8.86
CA THR A 96 6.53 -8.63 -8.39
C THR A 96 5.07 -8.22 -8.27
N ALA A 97 4.18 -8.79 -9.09
CA ALA A 97 2.74 -8.60 -8.96
C ALA A 97 1.96 -9.88 -9.29
N TYR A 98 0.81 -10.02 -8.65
CA TYR A 98 -0.17 -11.09 -8.88
C TYR A 98 -1.57 -10.51 -8.81
N ILE A 99 -2.39 -10.82 -9.81
CA ILE A 99 -3.84 -10.58 -9.82
C ILE A 99 -4.49 -11.92 -10.16
N GLY A 100 -5.37 -12.44 -9.32
CA GLY A 100 -5.97 -13.72 -9.61
C GLY A 100 -6.76 -14.30 -8.46
N THR A 101 -6.88 -15.61 -8.44
CA THR A 101 -7.61 -16.35 -7.43
C THR A 101 -6.68 -16.83 -6.32
N GLY A 102 -7.03 -16.52 -5.08
CA GLY A 102 -6.31 -16.98 -3.89
C GLY A 102 -6.62 -18.43 -3.51
N SER A 103 -5.94 -18.94 -2.49
CA SER A 103 -6.11 -20.32 -1.97
C SER A 103 -7.54 -20.64 -1.55
N HIS A 104 -8.32 -19.65 -1.17
CA HIS A 104 -9.74 -19.79 -0.78
C HIS A 104 -10.72 -19.52 -1.94
N LYS A 105 -10.25 -19.55 -3.20
CA LYS A 105 -11.03 -19.31 -4.43
C LYS A 105 -11.63 -17.88 -4.54
N ASN A 106 -11.09 -16.95 -3.81
CA ASN A 106 -11.45 -15.53 -3.83
C ASN A 106 -10.46 -14.70 -4.67
N GLY A 107 -10.90 -13.53 -5.16
CA GLY A 107 -10.03 -12.61 -5.91
C GLY A 107 -9.02 -11.93 -5.01
N ILE A 108 -7.76 -11.86 -5.47
CA ILE A 108 -6.69 -11.16 -4.76
C ILE A 108 -5.79 -10.37 -5.71
N ILE A 109 -5.23 -9.30 -5.19
CA ILE A 109 -4.14 -8.54 -5.80
C ILE A 109 -2.99 -8.49 -4.80
N ARG A 110 -1.78 -8.82 -5.25
CA ARG A 110 -0.57 -8.75 -4.44
C ARG A 110 0.54 -8.04 -5.19
N THR A 111 1.34 -7.27 -4.48
CA THR A 111 2.65 -6.81 -4.96
C THR A 111 3.74 -7.32 -4.02
N SER A 112 4.93 -7.50 -4.57
CA SER A 112 6.09 -7.96 -3.81
C SER A 112 7.30 -7.08 -4.11
N SER A 113 8.20 -6.98 -3.14
CA SER A 113 9.51 -6.36 -3.30
C SER A 113 10.39 -7.17 -4.27
N SER A 114 11.54 -6.63 -4.64
CA SER A 114 12.51 -7.29 -5.54
C SER A 114 13.04 -8.63 -5.02
N ASP A 115 13.01 -8.85 -3.72
CA ASP A 115 13.39 -10.10 -3.03
C ASP A 115 12.20 -11.04 -2.80
N GLY A 116 10.99 -10.69 -3.28
CA GLY A 116 9.80 -11.54 -3.27
C GLY A 116 8.94 -11.45 -2.01
N LYS A 117 9.22 -10.51 -1.10
CA LYS A 117 8.37 -10.28 0.09
C LYS A 117 7.11 -9.51 -0.30
N GLU A 118 5.94 -9.94 0.19
CA GLU A 118 4.68 -9.25 -0.03
C GLU A 118 4.70 -7.83 0.57
N THR A 119 4.43 -6.83 -0.26
CA THR A 119 4.39 -5.41 0.15
C THR A 119 2.96 -4.89 0.25
N VAL A 120 2.06 -5.33 -0.63
CA VAL A 120 0.64 -5.01 -0.60
C VAL A 120 -0.18 -6.28 -0.84
N TYR A 121 -1.26 -6.43 -0.11
CA TYR A 121 -2.30 -7.41 -0.34
C TYR A 121 -3.66 -6.71 -0.35
N LEU A 122 -4.46 -6.95 -1.38
CA LEU A 122 -5.86 -6.56 -1.49
C LEU A 122 -6.67 -7.82 -1.82
N GLY A 123 -7.64 -8.14 -1.01
CA GLY A 123 -8.43 -9.34 -1.21
C GLY A 123 -9.35 -9.63 -0.05
N THR A 124 -9.51 -10.92 0.28
CA THR A 124 -10.27 -11.34 1.46
C THR A 124 -9.39 -12.12 2.43
N ASP A 125 -9.75 -12.08 3.71
CA ASP A 125 -9.14 -12.94 4.72
C ASP A 125 -9.75 -14.37 4.68
N ASP A 126 -9.31 -15.25 5.60
CA ASP A 126 -9.77 -16.63 5.70
C ASP A 126 -11.27 -16.74 6.04
N ALA A 127 -11.91 -15.66 6.49
CA ALA A 127 -13.34 -15.57 6.78
C ALA A 127 -14.15 -14.89 5.66
N ASN A 128 -13.53 -14.67 4.48
CA ASN A 128 -14.09 -13.95 3.32
C ASN A 128 -14.38 -12.46 3.57
N ASN A 129 -13.78 -11.84 4.56
CA ASN A 129 -13.89 -10.40 4.77
C ASN A 129 -12.90 -9.65 3.89
N GLY A 130 -13.32 -8.53 3.30
CA GLY A 130 -12.45 -7.67 2.50
C GLY A 130 -11.34 -7.05 3.34
N ILE A 131 -10.10 -7.10 2.84
CA ILE A 131 -8.93 -6.56 3.54
C ILE A 131 -7.91 -5.97 2.57
N ILE A 132 -7.31 -4.84 2.98
CA ILE A 132 -6.11 -4.25 2.37
C ILE A 132 -5.02 -4.26 3.42
N THR A 133 -3.87 -4.81 3.10
CA THR A 133 -2.70 -4.75 3.97
C THR A 133 -1.50 -4.18 3.24
N THR A 134 -0.67 -3.42 3.96
CA THR A 134 0.68 -3.07 3.50
C THR A 134 1.71 -3.59 4.49
N SER A 135 2.86 -3.99 3.96
CA SER A 135 3.96 -4.55 4.75
C SER A 135 5.23 -3.71 4.58
N ASN A 136 6.08 -3.70 5.60
CA ASN A 136 7.41 -3.11 5.51
C ASN A 136 8.40 -4.03 4.75
N SER A 137 9.64 -3.57 4.55
CA SER A 137 10.71 -4.33 3.90
C SER A 137 11.04 -5.68 4.57
N ASN A 138 10.65 -5.88 5.84
CA ASN A 138 10.83 -7.14 6.56
C ASN A 138 9.63 -8.09 6.38
N GLY A 139 8.59 -7.70 5.61
CA GLY A 139 7.37 -8.49 5.41
C GLY A 139 6.37 -8.40 6.58
N GLN A 140 6.58 -7.49 7.53
CA GLN A 140 5.67 -7.30 8.65
C GLN A 140 4.50 -6.40 8.22
N LYS A 141 3.27 -6.84 8.46
CA LYS A 141 2.05 -6.06 8.17
C LYS A 141 2.00 -4.81 9.05
N ILE A 142 1.99 -3.65 8.42
CA ILE A 142 2.01 -2.33 9.09
C ILE A 142 0.63 -1.67 9.07
N VAL A 143 -0.05 -1.66 7.92
CA VAL A 143 -1.40 -1.12 7.80
C VAL A 143 -2.36 -2.24 7.44
N ASN A 144 -3.51 -2.27 8.12
CA ASN A 144 -4.64 -3.12 7.76
C ASN A 144 -5.91 -2.25 7.73
N LEU A 145 -6.60 -2.27 6.59
CA LEU A 145 -7.92 -1.67 6.40
C LEU A 145 -8.87 -2.77 5.94
N GLY A 146 -10.01 -2.92 6.57
CA GLY A 146 -10.94 -3.98 6.16
C GLY A 146 -12.07 -4.21 7.14
N THR A 147 -12.63 -5.41 7.10
CA THR A 147 -13.72 -5.86 7.95
C THR A 147 -13.23 -7.01 8.83
N ASN A 148 -13.56 -6.99 10.11
CA ASN A 148 -13.24 -8.08 11.03
C ASN A 148 -14.27 -9.21 10.96
N ARG A 149 -14.04 -10.31 11.71
CA ARG A 149 -14.93 -11.49 11.75
C ARG A 149 -16.36 -11.22 12.25
N LYS A 150 -16.61 -10.05 12.89
CA LYS A 150 -17.93 -9.61 13.32
C LYS A 150 -18.65 -8.75 12.29
N GLY A 151 -18.02 -8.48 11.13
CA GLY A 151 -18.55 -7.57 10.11
C GLY A 151 -18.26 -6.09 10.37
N GLU A 152 -17.44 -5.75 11.36
CA GLU A 152 -17.11 -4.36 11.72
C GLU A 152 -15.91 -3.89 10.90
N GLY A 153 -16.02 -2.68 10.32
CA GLY A 153 -14.91 -2.02 9.61
C GLY A 153 -13.83 -1.56 10.58
N PHE A 154 -12.56 -1.68 10.19
CA PHE A 154 -11.44 -1.21 11.00
C PHE A 154 -10.29 -0.67 10.14
N LEU A 155 -9.54 0.28 10.71
CA LEU A 155 -8.20 0.67 10.27
C LEU A 155 -7.23 0.43 11.43
N ARG A 156 -6.23 -0.40 11.22
CA ARG A 156 -5.17 -0.67 12.17
C ARG A 156 -3.82 -0.29 11.59
N ILE A 157 -3.07 0.54 12.31
CA ILE A 157 -1.69 0.89 12.00
C ILE A 157 -0.83 0.34 13.15
N ALA A 158 0.15 -0.50 12.82
CA ALA A 158 1.01 -1.16 13.78
C ALA A 158 2.33 -0.37 13.97
N LYS A 159 3.04 -0.66 15.08
CA LYS A 159 4.40 -0.17 15.35
C LYS A 159 4.54 1.35 15.35
N ASN A 160 3.93 2.01 16.34
CA ASN A 160 4.02 3.47 16.51
C ASN A 160 3.56 4.26 15.27
N GLY A 161 2.64 3.68 14.51
CA GLY A 161 2.10 4.30 13.31
C GLY A 161 1.18 5.46 13.62
N THR A 162 1.15 6.43 12.70
CA THR A 162 0.37 7.65 12.81
C THR A 162 -0.44 7.91 11.54
N ILE A 163 -1.60 8.56 11.70
CA ILE A 163 -2.40 9.13 10.62
C ILE A 163 -2.16 10.63 10.65
N HIS A 164 -1.77 11.21 9.52
CA HIS A 164 -1.55 12.64 9.38
C HIS A 164 -2.49 13.22 8.34
N THR A 165 -2.98 14.44 8.59
CA THR A 165 -3.55 15.29 7.55
C THR A 165 -2.60 16.45 7.29
N LEU A 166 -2.50 16.86 6.03
CA LEU A 166 -1.63 17.94 5.59
C LEU A 166 -2.46 19.01 4.87
N ASN A 167 -2.06 20.26 4.95
CA ASN A 167 -2.63 21.33 4.14
C ASN A 167 -1.98 21.37 2.74
N ASP A 168 -2.43 22.30 1.89
CA ASP A 168 -1.93 22.55 0.53
C ASP A 168 -0.42 22.91 0.46
N LYS A 169 0.15 23.37 1.57
CA LYS A 169 1.58 23.71 1.73
C LYS A 169 2.40 22.52 2.29
N GLY A 170 1.80 21.34 2.45
CA GLY A 170 2.45 20.15 3.00
C GLY A 170 2.73 20.23 4.51
N LYS A 171 2.11 21.21 5.24
CA LYS A 171 2.22 21.29 6.69
C LYS A 171 1.18 20.41 7.36
N MET A 172 1.59 19.70 8.42
CA MET A 172 0.70 18.86 9.24
C MET A 172 -0.39 19.72 9.87
N THR A 173 -1.65 19.27 9.80
CA THR A 173 -2.82 19.93 10.41
C THR A 173 -3.45 19.08 11.50
N ALA A 174 -3.35 17.74 11.41
CA ALA A 174 -3.75 16.83 12.49
C ALA A 174 -2.88 15.57 12.47
N GLN A 175 -2.75 14.96 13.65
CA GLN A 175 -2.09 13.68 13.86
C GLN A 175 -2.90 12.84 14.85
N ILE A 176 -3.15 11.58 14.50
CA ILE A 176 -3.72 10.56 15.40
C ILE A 176 -2.77 9.37 15.38
N GLY A 177 -2.39 8.85 16.53
CA GLY A 177 -1.54 7.66 16.54
C GLY A 177 -0.77 7.49 17.84
N THR A 178 0.48 7.06 17.70
CA THR A 178 1.36 6.77 18.82
C THR A 178 2.53 7.75 18.80
N SER A 179 2.85 8.33 19.97
CA SER A 179 4.03 9.19 20.17
C SER A 179 5.33 8.39 20.10
N GLU A 180 6.46 9.07 20.11
CA GLU A 180 7.78 8.43 20.20
C GLU A 180 7.95 7.60 21.48
N SER A 181 7.30 8.00 22.58
CA SER A 181 7.29 7.25 23.86
C SER A 181 6.32 6.06 23.86
N GLY A 182 5.59 5.81 22.78
CA GLY A 182 4.65 4.69 22.66
C GLY A 182 3.26 4.95 23.21
N THR A 183 2.91 6.20 23.58
CA THR A 183 1.60 6.58 24.09
C THR A 183 0.67 7.07 22.98
N GLY A 184 -0.65 6.89 23.14
CA GLY A 184 -1.64 7.37 22.19
C GLY A 184 -1.77 8.89 22.24
N VAL A 185 -1.83 9.53 21.03
CA VAL A 185 -1.94 10.98 20.90
C VAL A 185 -2.93 11.38 19.81
N PHE A 186 -3.58 12.51 20.03
CA PHE A 186 -4.29 13.29 19.05
C PHE A 186 -3.78 14.73 19.11
N ASN A 187 -3.22 15.22 18.02
CA ASN A 187 -2.65 16.57 17.91
C ASN A 187 -3.37 17.35 16.81
N SER A 188 -3.57 18.66 17.02
CA SER A 188 -3.89 19.58 15.95
C SER A 188 -2.83 20.66 15.80
N PHE A 189 -2.70 21.19 14.61
CA PHE A 189 -1.66 22.15 14.25
C PHE A 189 -2.28 23.33 13.48
N ASP A 190 -1.65 24.49 13.56
CA ASP A 190 -2.03 25.66 12.77
C ASP A 190 -1.60 25.51 11.29
N VAL A 191 -1.91 26.52 10.48
CA VAL A 191 -1.57 26.53 9.04
C VAL A 191 -0.06 26.51 8.75
N ASN A 192 0.78 26.80 9.75
CA ASN A 192 2.24 26.80 9.67
C ASN A 192 2.84 25.48 10.20
N GLY A 193 2.01 24.58 10.74
CA GLY A 193 2.43 23.30 11.34
C GLY A 193 2.87 23.43 12.80
N LYS A 194 2.48 24.51 13.52
CA LYS A 194 2.72 24.67 14.95
C LYS A 194 1.62 23.95 15.74
N LEU A 195 2.00 23.24 16.81
CA LEU A 195 1.05 22.55 17.69
C LEU A 195 0.07 23.53 18.34
N THR A 196 -1.22 23.28 18.21
CA THR A 196 -2.30 24.06 18.82
C THR A 196 -3.01 23.30 19.93
N THR A 197 -3.19 21.98 19.77
CA THR A 197 -3.75 21.13 20.84
C THR A 197 -3.04 19.80 20.90
N PHE A 198 -2.99 19.24 22.10
CA PHE A 198 -2.55 17.89 22.38
C PHE A 198 -3.62 17.19 23.24
N LEU A 199 -4.01 15.99 22.87
CA LEU A 199 -4.79 15.08 23.70
C LEU A 199 -4.06 13.73 23.71
N GLY A 200 -3.68 13.25 24.87
CA GLY A 200 -2.93 12.00 24.97
C GLY A 200 -2.45 11.72 26.37
N SER A 201 -1.49 10.80 26.48
CA SER A 201 -0.78 10.55 27.72
C SER A 201 0.57 11.26 27.71
N ASP A 202 0.92 11.87 28.80
CA ASP A 202 2.25 12.46 29.03
C ASP A 202 3.27 11.42 29.54
N GLU A 203 4.48 11.86 29.83
CA GLU A 203 5.57 11.01 30.31
C GLU A 203 5.26 10.32 31.65
N SER A 204 4.33 10.88 32.44
CA SER A 204 3.85 10.27 33.69
C SER A 204 2.77 9.21 33.49
N LEU A 205 2.43 8.90 32.21
CA LEU A 205 1.34 8.01 31.78
C LEU A 205 -0.05 8.47 32.18
N GLY A 206 -0.19 9.72 32.60
CA GLY A 206 -1.46 10.36 32.86
C GLY A 206 -2.09 10.93 31.58
N GLY A 207 -3.42 10.87 31.48
CA GLY A 207 -4.13 11.51 30.36
C GLY A 207 -4.14 13.03 30.51
N SER A 208 -3.90 13.76 29.40
CA SER A 208 -3.96 15.21 29.40
C SER A 208 -4.51 15.78 28.09
N PHE A 209 -5.20 16.92 28.20
CA PHE A 209 -5.51 17.84 27.14
C PHE A 209 -4.72 19.12 27.36
N ARG A 210 -4.04 19.62 26.31
CA ARG A 210 -3.26 20.85 26.35
C ARG A 210 -3.64 21.74 25.16
N ALA A 211 -3.72 23.03 25.41
CA ALA A 211 -3.88 24.04 24.37
C ALA A 211 -2.68 24.99 24.36
N PHE A 212 -2.25 25.35 23.18
CA PHE A 212 -1.07 26.19 22.96
C PHE A 212 -1.46 27.47 22.19
N ASN A 213 -0.80 28.58 22.49
CA ASN A 213 -0.95 29.82 21.74
C ASN A 213 -0.06 29.81 20.47
N ASN A 214 -0.13 30.90 19.69
CA ASN A 214 0.66 31.05 18.47
C ASN A 214 2.20 31.16 18.70
N LYS A 215 2.64 31.29 19.95
CA LYS A 215 4.05 31.24 20.36
C LYS A 215 4.46 29.88 20.91
N GLU A 216 3.58 28.85 20.79
CA GLU A 216 3.79 27.50 21.29
C GLU A 216 3.91 27.39 22.82
N SER A 217 3.44 28.43 23.55
CA SER A 217 3.32 28.38 25.01
C SER A 217 2.01 27.68 25.39
N GLU A 218 2.07 26.75 26.37
CA GLU A 218 0.88 26.10 26.94
C GLU A 218 0.03 27.12 27.70
N ILE A 219 -1.19 27.33 27.25
CA ILE A 219 -2.14 28.29 27.86
C ILE A 219 -3.27 27.60 28.63
N ALA A 220 -3.50 26.31 28.39
CA ALA A 220 -4.44 25.51 29.15
C ALA A 220 -3.95 24.07 29.26
N TYR A 221 -4.15 23.48 30.40
CA TYR A 221 -3.89 22.09 30.72
C TYR A 221 -5.08 21.52 31.47
N PHE A 222 -5.59 20.37 31.06
CA PHE A 222 -6.54 19.56 31.82
C PHE A 222 -6.04 18.12 31.82
N GLY A 223 -5.78 17.56 32.99
CA GLY A 223 -5.24 16.22 33.08
C GLY A 223 -4.82 15.81 34.48
N THR A 224 -3.86 14.88 34.54
CA THR A 224 -3.33 14.36 35.79
C THR A 224 -1.93 14.92 36.09
N SER A 225 -1.67 15.19 37.37
CA SER A 225 -0.33 15.54 37.85
C SER A 225 0.55 14.28 37.97
N GLN A 226 1.85 14.45 38.22
CA GLN A 226 2.77 13.34 38.56
C GLN A 226 2.34 12.53 39.79
N GLY A 227 1.56 13.14 40.68
CA GLY A 227 0.97 12.46 41.84
C GLY A 227 -0.33 11.71 41.58
N GLY A 228 -0.81 11.70 40.31
CA GLY A 228 -2.07 11.05 39.92
C GLY A 228 -3.33 11.88 40.21
N PHE A 229 -3.19 13.17 40.57
CA PHE A 229 -4.32 14.05 40.88
C PHE A 229 -4.80 14.80 39.66
N GLY A 230 -6.12 14.85 39.47
CA GLY A 230 -6.73 15.60 38.37
C GLY A 230 -6.73 17.11 38.62
N PHE A 231 -6.41 17.90 37.56
CA PHE A 231 -6.50 19.35 37.62
C PHE A 231 -6.69 19.99 36.24
N LEU A 232 -7.21 21.22 36.28
CA LEU A 232 -7.25 22.15 35.19
C LEU A 232 -6.38 23.36 35.55
N LYS A 233 -5.54 23.79 34.62
CA LYS A 233 -4.67 24.98 34.77
C LYS A 233 -4.85 25.87 33.54
N THR A 234 -4.92 27.18 33.77
CA THR A 234 -4.80 28.18 32.71
C THR A 234 -3.55 29.05 32.94
N SER A 235 -2.92 29.47 31.85
CA SER A 235 -1.76 30.35 31.90
C SER A 235 -1.97 31.54 30.95
N ASN A 236 -1.33 32.66 31.26
CA ASN A 236 -1.31 33.82 30.38
C ASN A 236 -0.31 33.62 29.21
N ASN A 237 -0.20 34.64 28.34
CA ASN A 237 0.70 34.58 27.19
C ASN A 237 2.21 34.68 27.54
N LEU A 238 2.53 34.90 28.80
CA LEU A 238 3.91 34.88 29.35
C LEU A 238 4.28 33.55 29.97
N GLY A 239 3.31 32.58 30.04
CA GLY A 239 3.49 31.28 30.65
C GLY A 239 3.16 31.22 32.16
N GLU A 240 2.80 32.36 32.76
CA GLU A 240 2.44 32.43 34.19
C GLU A 240 1.05 31.81 34.42
N VAL A 241 0.92 31.01 35.47
CA VAL A 241 -0.37 30.42 35.85
C VAL A 241 -1.32 31.50 36.33
N THR A 242 -2.53 31.52 35.79
CA THR A 242 -3.57 32.50 36.17
C THR A 242 -4.81 31.84 36.78
N GLY A 243 -4.99 30.53 36.59
CA GLY A 243 -6.09 29.78 37.18
C GLY A 243 -5.72 28.32 37.44
N TYR A 244 -6.21 27.80 38.56
CA TYR A 244 -6.09 26.41 38.94
C TYR A 244 -7.41 25.88 39.50
N PHE A 245 -7.85 24.72 39.06
CA PHE A 245 -8.96 23.96 39.62
C PHE A 245 -8.60 22.49 39.66
N GLY A 246 -8.52 21.89 40.83
CA GLY A 246 -8.09 20.48 40.93
C GLY A 246 -7.96 19.95 42.33
N THR A 247 -7.19 18.91 42.48
CA THR A 247 -6.91 18.23 43.74
C THR A 247 -5.48 18.53 44.17
N ASN A 248 -5.31 18.91 45.44
CA ASN A 248 -4.01 19.18 46.04
C ASN A 248 -3.35 17.87 46.54
N LYS A 249 -2.13 17.98 47.09
CA LYS A 249 -1.36 16.84 47.64
C LYS A 249 -2.04 16.18 48.86
N GLN A 250 -2.92 16.89 49.55
CA GLN A 250 -3.73 16.39 50.67
C GLN A 250 -5.03 15.73 50.23
N GLN A 251 -5.26 15.67 48.89
CA GLN A 251 -6.46 15.14 48.25
C GLN A 251 -7.71 16.00 48.45
N ASP A 252 -7.55 17.25 48.86
CA ASP A 252 -8.64 18.22 48.95
C ASP A 252 -8.84 18.90 47.56
N GLY A 253 -10.07 19.23 47.22
CA GLY A 253 -10.39 20.08 46.07
C GLY A 253 -9.90 21.51 46.33
N VAL A 254 -9.26 22.14 45.31
CA VAL A 254 -8.74 23.50 45.40
C VAL A 254 -9.11 24.29 44.16
N ILE A 255 -9.47 25.53 44.33
CA ILE A 255 -9.57 26.56 43.28
C ILE A 255 -8.60 27.68 43.64
N GLY A 256 -7.79 28.11 42.70
CA GLY A 256 -6.84 29.23 42.85
C GLY A 256 -6.94 30.19 41.65
N LEU A 257 -6.91 31.48 41.91
CA LEU A 257 -6.78 32.56 40.94
C LEU A 257 -5.51 33.34 41.24
N TYR A 258 -4.73 33.57 40.20
CA TYR A 258 -3.43 34.21 40.32
C TYR A 258 -3.40 35.47 39.45
N ASP A 259 -2.57 36.40 39.79
CA ASP A 259 -2.37 37.62 39.01
C ASP A 259 -1.55 37.37 37.73
N ARG A 260 -1.30 38.41 36.95
CA ARG A 260 -0.53 38.30 35.69
C ARG A 260 0.93 37.87 35.86
N LYS A 261 1.46 37.87 37.09
CA LYS A 261 2.83 37.47 37.44
C LYS A 261 2.90 36.06 38.06
N GLY A 262 1.71 35.41 38.26
CA GLY A 262 1.60 34.13 38.92
C GLY A 262 1.51 34.25 40.46
N ASP A 263 1.39 35.43 41.02
CA ASP A 263 1.21 35.62 42.46
C ASP A 263 -0.24 35.29 42.83
N GLU A 264 -0.44 34.60 43.95
CA GLU A 264 -1.77 34.19 44.41
C GLU A 264 -2.62 35.40 44.76
N GLY A 265 -3.73 35.57 44.08
CA GLY A 265 -4.73 36.62 44.34
C GLY A 265 -5.87 36.09 45.22
N TRP A 266 -6.29 34.84 45.05
CA TRP A 266 -7.32 34.17 45.79
C TRP A 266 -7.25 32.68 45.66
N ALA A 267 -7.39 31.96 46.76
CA ALA A 267 -7.51 30.52 46.74
C ALA A 267 -8.52 30.01 47.78
N GLN A 268 -9.21 28.90 47.46
CA GLN A 268 -10.14 28.21 48.33
C GLN A 268 -9.92 26.71 48.27
N SER A 269 -9.85 26.04 49.46
CA SER A 269 -9.84 24.59 49.53
C SER A 269 -11.15 24.03 50.09
N GLY A 270 -11.50 22.81 49.68
CA GLY A 270 -12.66 22.07 50.20
C GLY A 270 -12.48 21.49 51.58
N LYS A 271 -11.36 21.82 52.27
CA LYS A 271 -11.07 21.37 53.61
C LYS A 271 -12.05 22.03 54.61
N LYS A 272 -12.75 21.20 55.40
CA LYS A 272 -13.58 21.64 56.54
C LYS A 272 -12.76 21.93 57.77
#